data_0d96b033300f857bda2fe3f3a5a4a97f
#
_entry.id   0d96b033300f857bda2fe3f3a5a4a97f
#
_cell.length_a   1.000
_cell.length_b   1.000
_cell.length_c   1.000
_cell.angle_alpha   90.00
_cell.angle_beta   90.00
_cell.angle_gamma   90.00
#
_symmetry.space_group_name_H-M   'P 1'
#
loop_
_entity.id
_entity.type
_entity.pdbx_description
1 polymer ?
#
loop_
_entity_poly.entity_id
_entity_poly.type
_entity_poly.pdbx_seq_one_letter_code
_entity_poly.pdbx_strand_id
1 'polypeptide(L)'
;MAVENYQDDTAIAEAVVTNLTNGLLSNGFELKQAKYVGIIIEANKKVHDKIPSKAIGYAMSMVSEICSAPNGVFKGIYVTDMKEDAVRVYSMFSGLGLPDSRVVQLKKEAAELELKSKDKNVQRNLALNLDTGTEESVSAADKVRQKIAAKKSAFGSMLSASVNDRRK
;
A
#
# COMPACT_ATOMS: atom_id res chain seq x y z
N MET A 1 7.61 11.77 4.13
CA MET A 1 7.59 12.02 5.60
C MET A 1 7.74 13.51 5.83
N ALA A 2 7.02 14.10 6.80
CA ALA A 2 7.14 15.50 7.17
C ALA A 2 8.06 15.63 8.40
N VAL A 3 8.92 16.65 8.41
CA VAL A 3 9.88 16.95 9.47
C VAL A 3 9.62 18.38 9.97
N GLU A 4 9.21 18.48 11.21
CA GLU A 4 8.91 19.80 11.84
C GLU A 4 10.16 20.45 12.45
N ASN A 5 11.06 19.62 13.01
CA ASN A 5 12.30 20.08 13.63
C ASN A 5 13.47 20.17 12.63
N TYR A 6 13.25 20.83 11.50
CA TYR A 6 14.20 20.92 10.38
C TYR A 6 15.46 21.73 10.66
N GLN A 7 15.52 22.44 11.78
CA GLN A 7 16.70 23.20 12.21
C GLN A 7 17.76 22.31 12.87
N ASP A 8 17.38 21.11 13.29
CA ASP A 8 18.30 20.14 13.82
C ASP A 8 19.08 19.49 12.66
N ASP A 9 20.39 19.44 12.79
CA ASP A 9 21.31 18.88 11.80
C ASP A 9 21.02 17.40 11.50
N THR A 10 20.39 16.66 12.42
CA THR A 10 20.13 15.22 12.31
C THR A 10 18.70 14.89 11.85
N ALA A 11 17.73 15.78 12.08
CA ALA A 11 16.33 15.50 11.88
C ALA A 11 15.97 15.08 10.43
N ILE A 12 16.59 15.71 9.43
CA ILE A 12 16.39 15.35 8.02
C ILE A 12 17.00 13.97 7.74
N ALA A 13 18.18 13.68 8.30
CA ALA A 13 18.84 12.39 8.15
C ALA A 13 18.01 11.27 8.79
N GLU A 14 17.47 11.49 9.98
CA GLU A 14 16.57 10.53 10.65
C GLU A 14 15.30 10.27 9.85
N ALA A 15 14.72 11.32 9.26
CA ALA A 15 13.55 11.16 8.39
C ALA A 15 13.88 10.35 7.13
N VAL A 16 15.04 10.58 6.54
CA VAL A 16 15.53 9.79 5.40
C VAL A 16 15.71 8.34 5.81
N VAL A 17 16.43 8.07 6.90
CA VAL A 17 16.65 6.71 7.42
C VAL A 17 15.32 6.02 7.72
N THR A 18 14.39 6.70 8.35
CA THR A 18 13.05 6.16 8.64
C THR A 18 12.29 5.81 7.36
N ASN A 19 12.32 6.67 6.34
CA ASN A 19 11.71 6.36 5.05
C ASN A 19 12.36 5.14 4.38
N LEU A 20 13.68 4.99 4.53
CA LEU A 20 14.45 3.91 3.92
C LEU A 20 14.21 2.57 4.62
N THR A 21 14.10 2.57 5.94
CA THR A 21 14.04 1.33 6.74
C THR A 21 12.62 0.93 7.10
N ASN A 22 11.76 1.90 7.43
CA ASN A 22 10.43 1.67 7.96
C ASN A 22 9.31 2.02 6.95
N GLY A 23 9.66 2.47 5.76
CA GLY A 23 8.71 2.80 4.71
C GLY A 23 7.95 1.55 4.24
N LEU A 24 6.65 1.67 4.02
CA LEU A 24 5.81 0.58 3.53
C LEU A 24 6.33 0.00 2.20
N LEU A 25 6.86 0.85 1.32
CA LEU A 25 7.39 0.47 0.02
C LEU A 25 8.81 -0.11 0.09
N SER A 26 9.57 0.17 1.15
CA SER A 26 10.92 -0.39 1.34
C SER A 26 10.91 -1.76 2.02
N ASN A 27 9.78 -2.16 2.61
CA ASN A 27 9.66 -3.40 3.35
C ASN A 27 9.86 -4.63 2.46
N GLY A 28 10.87 -5.41 2.76
CA GLY A 28 11.21 -6.64 2.06
C GLY A 28 12.14 -6.47 0.86
N PHE A 29 12.51 -5.24 0.50
CA PHE A 29 13.55 -4.98 -0.49
C PHE A 29 14.94 -4.91 0.17
N GLU A 30 15.92 -5.40 -0.53
CA GLU A 30 17.33 -5.31 -0.13
C GLU A 30 17.93 -4.01 -0.66
N LEU A 31 17.90 -2.95 0.16
CA LEU A 31 18.32 -1.60 -0.24
C LEU A 31 19.76 -1.51 -0.72
N LYS A 32 20.62 -2.45 -0.28
CA LYS A 32 22.00 -2.56 -0.74
C LYS A 32 22.12 -2.88 -2.23
N GLN A 33 21.09 -3.46 -2.84
CA GLN A 33 21.05 -3.77 -4.27
C GLN A 33 20.64 -2.58 -5.14
N ALA A 34 20.23 -1.46 -4.54
CA ALA A 34 19.86 -0.26 -5.28
C ALA A 34 21.02 0.23 -6.15
N LYS A 35 20.78 0.45 -7.44
CA LYS A 35 21.76 1.00 -8.37
C LYS A 35 21.81 2.51 -8.34
N TYR A 36 20.67 3.14 -8.17
CA TYR A 36 20.51 4.58 -8.05
C TYR A 36 19.59 4.89 -6.89
N VAL A 37 19.88 5.96 -6.18
CA VAL A 37 19.03 6.50 -5.11
C VAL A 37 18.82 7.99 -5.35
N GLY A 38 17.59 8.44 -5.26
CA GLY A 38 17.20 9.86 -5.31
C GLY A 38 16.57 10.27 -3.99
N ILE A 39 16.99 11.41 -3.46
CA ILE A 39 16.38 12.05 -2.30
C ILE A 39 15.86 13.41 -2.74
N ILE A 40 14.57 13.64 -2.51
CA ILE A 40 13.90 14.90 -2.78
C ILE A 40 13.50 15.52 -1.46
N ILE A 41 13.89 16.77 -1.26
CA ILE A 41 13.58 17.59 -0.10
C ILE A 41 12.72 18.75 -0.58
N GLU A 42 11.49 18.83 -0.10
CA GLU A 42 10.57 19.93 -0.36
C GLU A 42 10.35 20.76 0.87
N ALA A 43 10.36 22.07 0.73
CA ALA A 43 10.06 23.01 1.80
C ALA A 43 9.42 24.29 1.24
N ASN A 44 8.69 25.02 2.06
CA ASN A 44 8.32 26.39 1.70
C ASN A 44 9.55 27.31 1.76
N LYS A 45 9.47 28.48 1.13
CA LYS A 45 10.61 29.41 1.05
C LYS A 45 11.18 29.79 2.41
N LYS A 46 10.33 30.00 3.41
CA LYS A 46 10.76 30.39 4.76
C LYS A 46 11.56 29.30 5.48
N VAL A 47 11.17 28.08 5.26
CA VAL A 47 11.80 26.88 5.86
C VAL A 47 13.07 26.55 5.10
N HIS A 48 13.03 26.58 3.75
CA HIS A 48 14.18 26.32 2.90
C HIS A 48 15.41 27.14 3.29
N ASP A 49 15.23 28.44 3.54
CA ASP A 49 16.32 29.37 3.89
C ASP A 49 16.92 29.08 5.28
N LYS A 50 16.25 28.26 6.10
CA LYS A 50 16.67 27.89 7.45
C LYS A 50 17.24 26.48 7.56
N ILE A 51 17.21 25.68 6.49
CA ILE A 51 17.75 24.32 6.50
C ILE A 51 19.28 24.38 6.55
N PRO A 52 19.91 23.79 7.57
CA PRO A 52 21.37 23.76 7.63
C PRO A 52 21.96 22.92 6.49
N SER A 53 22.96 23.42 5.80
CA SER A 53 23.65 22.64 4.75
C SER A 53 24.24 21.34 5.27
N LYS A 54 24.63 21.29 6.54
CA LYS A 54 25.10 20.08 7.22
C LYS A 54 24.03 19.00 7.32
N ALA A 55 22.76 19.37 7.61
CA ALA A 55 21.66 18.42 7.69
C ALA A 55 21.48 17.64 6.39
N ILE A 56 21.62 18.33 5.26
CA ILE A 56 21.58 17.71 3.94
C ILE A 56 22.76 16.78 3.72
N GLY A 57 23.96 17.23 4.14
CA GLY A 57 25.18 16.41 4.08
C GLY A 57 25.05 15.11 4.89
N TYR A 58 24.54 15.19 6.11
CA TYR A 58 24.28 14.01 6.94
C TYR A 58 23.26 13.07 6.29
N ALA A 59 22.17 13.59 5.77
CA ALA A 59 21.18 12.79 5.08
C ALA A 59 21.78 12.01 3.91
N MET A 60 22.63 12.64 3.10
CA MET A 60 23.31 11.99 1.98
C MET A 60 24.34 10.94 2.43
N SER A 61 25.07 11.19 3.53
CA SER A 61 25.99 10.20 4.11
C SER A 61 25.24 8.96 4.59
N MET A 62 24.11 9.12 5.29
CA MET A 62 23.28 8.02 5.76
C MET A 62 22.74 7.18 4.61
N VAL A 63 22.31 7.82 3.53
CA VAL A 63 21.85 7.12 2.31
C VAL A 63 22.99 6.28 1.72
N SER A 64 24.19 6.85 1.63
CA SER A 64 25.36 6.14 1.09
C SER A 64 25.80 4.96 1.97
N GLU A 65 25.55 5.03 3.27
CA GLU A 65 25.84 3.95 4.21
C GLU A 65 24.81 2.80 4.09
N ILE A 66 23.53 3.14 3.96
CA ILE A 66 22.45 2.15 3.85
C ILE A 66 22.42 1.50 2.47
N CYS A 67 22.63 2.29 1.42
CA CYS A 67 22.51 1.87 0.04
C CYS A 67 23.88 1.92 -0.62
N SER A 68 24.36 0.81 -1.16
CA SER A 68 25.65 0.78 -1.88
C SER A 68 25.65 1.63 -3.15
N ALA A 69 24.49 1.93 -3.72
CA ALA A 69 24.21 2.81 -4.87
C ALA A 69 25.40 3.10 -5.80
N PRO A 70 26.00 2.07 -6.46
CA PRO A 70 27.27 2.19 -7.17
C PRO A 70 27.20 3.18 -8.34
N ASN A 71 26.01 3.45 -8.88
CA ASN A 71 25.82 4.34 -10.01
C ASN A 71 25.47 5.77 -9.61
N GLY A 72 25.19 6.02 -8.34
CA GLY A 72 25.06 7.36 -7.80
C GLY A 72 23.89 7.58 -6.86
N VAL A 73 24.07 8.58 -6.02
CA VAL A 73 23.05 9.14 -5.12
C VAL A 73 22.76 10.56 -5.57
N PHE A 74 21.51 10.82 -5.88
CA PHE A 74 21.06 12.11 -6.38
C PHE A 74 20.24 12.85 -5.31
N LYS A 75 20.37 14.16 -5.25
CA LYS A 75 19.58 15.01 -4.36
C LYS A 75 18.91 16.13 -5.15
N GLY A 76 17.67 16.42 -4.80
CA GLY A 76 16.93 17.59 -5.27
C GLY A 76 16.34 18.33 -4.08
N ILE A 77 16.49 19.66 -4.07
CA ILE A 77 15.88 20.53 -3.07
C ILE A 77 14.95 21.47 -3.81
N TYR A 78 13.68 21.46 -3.43
CA TYR A 78 12.63 22.19 -4.12
C TYR A 78 11.90 23.12 -3.16
N VAL A 79 11.69 24.34 -3.60
CA VAL A 79 10.82 25.29 -2.92
C VAL A 79 9.44 25.18 -3.49
N THR A 80 8.46 24.92 -2.64
CA THR A 80 7.05 24.76 -3.02
C THR A 80 6.15 25.65 -2.17
N ASP A 81 4.94 25.93 -2.65
CA ASP A 81 3.96 26.76 -1.94
C ASP A 81 3.22 25.97 -0.85
N MET A 82 3.98 25.28 0.01
CA MET A 82 3.42 24.57 1.15
C MET A 82 2.93 25.53 2.22
N LYS A 83 1.75 25.27 2.78
CA LYS A 83 1.20 26.05 3.90
C LYS A 83 1.85 25.69 5.24
N GLU A 84 2.41 24.50 5.34
CA GLU A 84 3.03 23.97 6.55
C GLU A 84 4.49 24.44 6.64
N ASP A 85 4.92 24.84 7.83
CA ASP A 85 6.32 25.14 8.12
C ASP A 85 7.07 23.84 8.47
N ALA A 86 7.14 22.93 7.52
CA ALA A 86 7.78 21.63 7.64
C ALA A 86 8.60 21.30 6.39
N VAL A 87 9.51 20.35 6.51
CA VAL A 87 10.26 19.75 5.40
C VAL A 87 9.62 18.43 5.03
N ARG A 88 9.34 18.20 3.76
CA ARG A 88 8.92 16.90 3.23
C ARG A 88 10.09 16.20 2.58
N VAL A 89 10.31 14.96 2.97
CA VAL A 89 11.38 14.12 2.44
C VAL A 89 10.77 12.95 1.68
N TYR A 90 11.24 12.79 0.44
CA TYR A 90 10.89 11.66 -0.42
C TYR A 90 12.16 10.92 -0.81
N SER A 91 12.08 9.59 -0.88
CA SER A 91 13.16 8.73 -1.34
C SER A 91 12.71 7.88 -2.52
N MET A 92 13.57 7.75 -3.51
CA MET A 92 13.33 6.96 -4.71
C MET A 92 14.51 6.00 -4.92
N PHE A 93 14.20 4.77 -5.27
CA PHE A 93 15.19 3.74 -5.56
C PHE A 93 15.00 3.19 -6.96
N SER A 94 16.08 2.87 -7.61
CA SER A 94 16.07 2.20 -8.89
C SER A 94 17.06 1.04 -8.91
N GLY A 95 16.70 -0.01 -9.64
CA GLY A 95 17.54 -1.19 -9.80
C GLY A 95 17.49 -2.16 -8.63
N LEU A 96 16.49 -2.07 -7.76
CA LEU A 96 16.19 -3.08 -6.76
C LEU A 96 15.72 -4.37 -7.43
N GLY A 97 16.12 -5.51 -6.87
CA GLY A 97 15.56 -6.83 -7.21
C GLY A 97 14.11 -6.97 -6.71
N LEU A 98 13.52 -8.14 -6.97
CA LEU A 98 12.21 -8.46 -6.39
C LEU A 98 12.35 -8.71 -4.87
N PRO A 99 11.35 -8.34 -4.07
CA PRO A 99 11.36 -8.62 -2.64
C PRO A 99 10.92 -10.06 -2.36
N ASP A 100 11.73 -11.03 -2.81
CA ASP A 100 11.38 -12.46 -2.79
C ASP A 100 10.98 -12.95 -1.39
N SER A 101 11.69 -12.52 -0.36
CA SER A 101 11.37 -12.84 1.03
C SER A 101 9.97 -12.37 1.43
N ARG A 102 9.59 -11.15 1.03
CA ARG A 102 8.27 -10.59 1.30
C ARG A 102 7.18 -11.27 0.48
N VAL A 103 7.45 -11.60 -0.77
CA VAL A 103 6.51 -12.34 -1.62
C VAL A 103 6.23 -13.74 -1.04
N VAL A 104 7.25 -14.44 -0.57
CA VAL A 104 7.08 -15.75 0.10
C VAL A 104 6.26 -15.59 1.39
N GLN A 105 6.56 -14.59 2.21
CA GLN A 105 5.82 -14.30 3.43
C GLN A 105 4.35 -13.99 3.14
N LEU A 106 4.06 -13.13 2.17
CA LEU A 106 2.68 -12.78 1.78
C LEU A 106 1.90 -13.99 1.27
N LYS A 107 2.54 -14.86 0.49
CA LYS A 107 1.90 -16.12 0.04
C LYS A 107 1.55 -17.02 1.23
N LYS A 108 2.43 -17.11 2.23
CA LYS A 108 2.19 -17.88 3.44
C LYS A 108 1.04 -17.28 4.27
N GLU A 109 1.06 -15.97 4.50
CA GLU A 109 -0.01 -15.26 5.20
C GLU A 109 -1.37 -15.41 4.49
N ALA A 110 -1.39 -15.32 3.15
CA ALA A 110 -2.59 -15.53 2.35
C ALA A 110 -3.14 -16.95 2.51
N ALA A 111 -2.29 -17.97 2.44
CA ALA A 111 -2.70 -19.35 2.64
C ALA A 111 -3.27 -19.61 4.05
N GLU A 112 -2.65 -19.03 5.07
CA GLU A 112 -3.15 -19.13 6.45
C GLU A 112 -4.51 -18.43 6.63
N LEU A 113 -4.71 -17.27 5.97
CA LEU A 113 -5.99 -16.56 6.00
C LEU A 113 -7.09 -17.34 5.26
N GLU A 114 -6.76 -17.97 4.14
CA GLU A 114 -7.71 -18.83 3.42
C GLU A 114 -8.14 -20.03 4.27
N LEU A 115 -7.20 -20.69 4.96
CA LEU A 115 -7.52 -21.78 5.89
C LEU A 115 -8.44 -21.30 7.02
N LYS A 116 -8.08 -20.19 7.67
CA LYS A 116 -8.91 -19.57 8.74
C LYS A 116 -10.31 -19.17 8.25
N SER A 117 -10.43 -18.73 7.01
CA SER A 117 -11.72 -18.34 6.44
C SER A 117 -12.60 -19.57 6.13
N LYS A 118 -11.98 -20.67 5.67
CA LYS A 118 -12.67 -21.97 5.46
C LYS A 118 -13.15 -22.54 6.79
N ASP A 119 -12.31 -22.53 7.83
CA ASP A 119 -12.68 -23.01 9.17
C ASP A 119 -13.82 -22.19 9.78
N LYS A 120 -13.79 -20.88 9.64
CA LYS A 120 -14.90 -20.00 10.09
C LYS A 120 -16.20 -20.27 9.33
N ASN A 121 -16.12 -20.55 8.03
CA ASN A 121 -17.29 -20.87 7.24
C ASN A 121 -17.84 -22.26 7.60
N VAL A 122 -16.97 -23.24 7.88
CA VAL A 122 -17.37 -24.57 8.36
C VAL A 122 -18.02 -24.45 9.73
N GLN A 123 -17.44 -23.69 10.67
CA GLN A 123 -18.04 -23.48 11.99
C GLN A 123 -19.36 -22.73 11.94
N ARG A 124 -19.48 -21.75 11.04
CA ARG A 124 -20.75 -21.01 10.81
C ARG A 124 -21.82 -21.91 10.24
N ASN A 125 -21.47 -22.79 9.29
CA ASN A 125 -22.40 -23.76 8.72
C ASN A 125 -22.79 -24.83 9.73
N LEU A 126 -21.87 -25.29 10.56
CA LEU A 126 -22.17 -26.21 11.67
C LEU A 126 -23.08 -25.58 12.72
N ALA A 127 -22.82 -24.33 13.11
CA ALA A 127 -23.65 -23.59 14.07
C ALA A 127 -25.08 -23.36 13.52
N LEU A 128 -25.18 -23.01 12.22
CA LEU A 128 -26.47 -22.87 11.55
C LEU A 128 -27.25 -24.18 11.45
N ASN A 129 -26.55 -25.31 11.28
CA ASN A 129 -27.20 -26.63 11.21
C ASN A 129 -27.57 -27.18 12.60
N LEU A 130 -26.95 -26.72 13.67
CA LEU A 130 -27.28 -27.10 15.05
C LEU A 130 -28.48 -26.33 15.60
N ASP A 131 -28.73 -25.10 15.10
CA ASP A 131 -29.85 -24.26 15.53
C ASP A 131 -31.15 -24.48 14.76
N THR A 132 -31.09 -25.29 13.69
CA THR A 132 -32.26 -25.62 12.85
C THR A 132 -32.74 -27.04 13.05
N GLY A 133 -33.17 -27.33 14.29
CA GLY A 133 -33.98 -28.53 14.61
C GLY A 133 -35.44 -28.45 14.13
N THR A 134 -35.76 -27.57 13.18
CA THR A 134 -37.10 -27.45 12.60
C THR A 134 -37.05 -27.35 11.08
N GLU A 135 -37.83 -28.20 10.42
CA GLU A 135 -37.92 -28.37 8.96
C GLU A 135 -38.31 -27.10 8.15
N GLU A 136 -38.64 -25.99 8.81
CA GLU A 136 -39.08 -24.75 8.16
C GLU A 136 -37.94 -23.89 7.57
N SER A 137 -36.69 -24.09 7.95
CA SER A 137 -35.57 -23.23 7.54
C SER A 137 -35.06 -23.52 6.11
N VAL A 138 -35.24 -24.76 5.62
CA VAL A 138 -34.87 -25.16 4.25
C VAL A 138 -35.74 -24.42 3.22
N SER A 139 -37.00 -24.21 3.54
CA SER A 139 -37.96 -23.50 2.72
C SER A 139 -37.62 -21.99 2.52
N ALA A 140 -36.99 -21.34 3.50
CA ALA A 140 -36.64 -19.92 3.40
C ALA A 140 -35.43 -19.67 2.50
N ALA A 141 -34.41 -20.54 2.56
CA ALA A 141 -33.25 -20.45 1.70
C ALA A 141 -33.58 -20.75 0.23
N ASP A 142 -34.45 -21.70 -0.01
CA ASP A 142 -34.94 -22.02 -1.37
C ASP A 142 -35.82 -20.91 -1.94
N LYS A 143 -36.65 -20.27 -1.13
CA LYS A 143 -37.41 -19.06 -1.54
C LYS A 143 -36.52 -17.89 -1.92
N VAL A 144 -35.38 -17.69 -1.22
CA VAL A 144 -34.41 -16.66 -1.57
C VAL A 144 -33.67 -17.01 -2.86
N ARG A 145 -33.27 -18.27 -3.04
CA ARG A 145 -32.62 -18.73 -4.28
C ARG A 145 -33.55 -18.59 -5.49
N GLN A 146 -34.81 -18.95 -5.34
CA GLN A 146 -35.82 -18.77 -6.42
C GLN A 146 -36.07 -17.30 -6.75
N LYS A 147 -36.12 -16.41 -5.76
CA LYS A 147 -36.22 -14.96 -6.01
C LYS A 147 -35.01 -14.37 -6.72
N ILE A 148 -33.80 -14.85 -6.42
CA ILE A 148 -32.56 -14.43 -7.10
C ILE A 148 -32.53 -14.97 -8.54
N ALA A 149 -32.93 -16.21 -8.76
CA ALA A 149 -33.03 -16.81 -10.08
C ALA A 149 -34.07 -16.10 -10.96
N ALA A 150 -35.23 -15.78 -10.41
CA ALA A 150 -36.28 -15.03 -11.11
C ALA A 150 -35.83 -13.60 -11.48
N LYS A 151 -35.10 -12.91 -10.60
CA LYS A 151 -34.51 -11.58 -10.93
C LYS A 151 -33.45 -11.66 -12.02
N LYS A 152 -32.60 -12.71 -12.03
CA LYS A 152 -31.62 -12.91 -13.10
C LYS A 152 -32.25 -13.16 -14.45
N SER A 153 -33.33 -13.94 -14.52
CA SER A 153 -34.06 -14.20 -15.77
C SER A 153 -34.78 -12.96 -16.30
N ALA A 154 -35.37 -12.15 -15.41
CA ALA A 154 -36.02 -10.91 -15.78
C ALA A 154 -35.01 -9.86 -16.31
N PHE A 155 -33.79 -9.82 -15.75
CA PHE A 155 -32.74 -8.91 -16.23
C PHE A 155 -32.17 -9.37 -17.58
N GLY A 156 -32.06 -10.68 -17.81
CA GLY A 156 -31.65 -11.25 -19.09
C GLY A 156 -32.63 -10.96 -20.23
N SER A 157 -33.93 -11.01 -19.95
CA SER A 157 -34.98 -10.69 -20.96
C SER A 157 -35.04 -9.21 -21.29
N MET A 158 -34.78 -8.31 -20.33
CA MET A 158 -34.69 -6.86 -20.60
C MET A 158 -33.50 -6.48 -21.48
N LEU A 159 -32.35 -7.14 -21.31
CA LEU A 159 -31.18 -6.90 -22.15
C LEU A 159 -31.37 -7.40 -23.59
N SER A 160 -32.05 -8.52 -23.78
CA SER A 160 -32.34 -9.05 -25.12
C SER A 160 -33.38 -8.18 -25.89
N ALA A 161 -34.35 -7.60 -25.20
CA ALA A 161 -35.32 -6.68 -25.81
C ALA A 161 -34.67 -5.36 -26.27
N SER A 162 -33.71 -4.82 -25.50
CA SER A 162 -32.99 -3.58 -25.83
C SER A 162 -32.03 -3.72 -27.03
N VAL A 163 -31.54 -4.93 -27.32
CA VAL A 163 -30.64 -5.17 -28.45
C VAL A 163 -31.40 -5.29 -29.79
N ASN A 164 -32.66 -5.76 -29.77
CA ASN A 164 -33.46 -5.91 -30.97
C ASN A 164 -34.08 -4.59 -31.48
N ASP A 165 -34.22 -3.58 -30.62
CA ASP A 165 -34.80 -2.27 -31.00
C ASP A 165 -33.82 -1.34 -31.71
N ARG A 166 -32.53 -1.68 -31.75
CA ARG A 166 -31.47 -0.91 -32.46
C ARG A 166 -31.14 -1.43 -33.86
N ARG A 167 -31.91 -2.40 -34.37
CA ARG A 167 -31.72 -2.99 -35.71
C ARG A 167 -32.89 -2.77 -36.68
N LYS A 168 -33.69 -1.76 -36.43
CA LYS A 168 -34.65 -1.28 -37.44
C LYS A 168 -34.30 0.13 -37.87
#